data_22dc396e35c4b487fc1e0581743704aa
#
_entry.id   22dc396e35c4b487fc1e0581743704aa
#
_cell.length_a   1.000
_cell.length_b   1.000
_cell.length_c   1.000
_cell.angle_alpha   90.00
_cell.angle_beta   90.00
_cell.angle_gamma   90.00
#
_symmetry.space_group_name_H-M   'P 1'
#
loop_
_entity.id
_entity.type
_entity.pdbx_description
1 polymer ?
#
loop_
_entity_poly.entity_id
_entity_poly.type
_entity_poly.pdbx_seq_one_letter_code
_entity_poly.pdbx_strand_id
1 'polypeptide(L)'
;FSFDPDPLITYLLGIRDEIEQTAVSAQFVAREDEQVTIIPGRSELLIDESRVADAVLQAAQSATKAGVFPFTEGAEPELTTQEAVDLKVDTLLYRATTFFSPGGDWKNQNRIKNIQRIAEETDGALVMPGETFSLNEHVGQRTIEDGYFRAGAIIGPIVQCCDHPANIGGGVSQFATTLYNAVFFSGLEDIAHTPHTLFFPRYPMGREATLGYPTPDVVFRNNTDAAVLIDTDAANDSVTVRFYGNNGGLEVESGLSDQRNWVDPEDHFVGNPEMDPESEPVQASEGKAGFTVTVFRYITYPGGHPKNPDGGETTETWVWRYDPFPNVFEVHPCKLPEDHREYEPTCPTGVPGVVGQTQASAVGQIEAGGWIAEVRGAANGQRNCAAELNGLVSAQHPTGGFLAPEETGTIWVCTWPEPEPGPEPQPDRARESASAS
;
A
#
# COMPACT_ATOMS: atom_id res chain seq x y z
N PHE A 1 20.63 -67.21 25.08
CA PHE A 1 19.74 -66.70 24.04
C PHE A 1 20.57 -65.91 23.06
N SER A 2 20.53 -66.22 21.77
CA SER A 2 21.04 -65.34 20.71
C SER A 2 19.86 -64.68 20.04
N PHE A 3 19.99 -63.37 19.78
CA PHE A 3 18.99 -62.55 19.06
C PHE A 3 19.67 -62.04 17.78
N ASP A 4 18.99 -62.24 16.65
CA ASP A 4 19.41 -61.67 15.38
C ASP A 4 18.76 -60.28 15.27
N PRO A 5 19.51 -59.19 15.28
CA PRO A 5 18.97 -57.84 15.26
C PRO A 5 18.55 -57.37 13.88
N ASP A 6 19.06 -58.00 12.78
CA ASP A 6 18.92 -57.46 11.42
C ASP A 6 17.45 -57.24 10.97
N PRO A 7 16.50 -58.16 11.25
CA PRO A 7 15.11 -57.94 10.88
C PRO A 7 14.48 -56.74 11.63
N LEU A 8 14.85 -56.56 12.92
CA LEU A 8 14.34 -55.47 13.72
C LEU A 8 14.96 -54.12 13.26
N ILE A 9 16.27 -54.07 12.99
CA ILE A 9 16.95 -52.91 12.46
C ILE A 9 16.32 -52.52 11.11
N THR A 10 16.10 -53.49 10.20
CA THR A 10 15.43 -53.22 8.92
C THR A 10 14.04 -52.62 9.10
N TYR A 11 13.25 -53.13 10.04
CA TYR A 11 11.93 -52.57 10.36
C TYR A 11 12.04 -51.15 10.91
N LEU A 12 12.93 -50.91 11.87
CA LEU A 12 13.15 -49.58 12.48
C LEU A 12 13.59 -48.54 11.47
N LEU A 13 14.48 -48.92 10.55
CA LEU A 13 14.90 -48.05 9.44
C LEU A 13 13.75 -47.72 8.48
N GLY A 14 12.77 -48.65 8.36
CA GLY A 14 11.55 -48.42 7.57
C GLY A 14 10.59 -47.40 8.17
N ILE A 15 10.67 -47.16 9.47
CA ILE A 15 9.81 -46.22 10.22
C ILE A 15 10.64 -45.12 10.89
N ARG A 16 11.87 -44.87 10.41
CA ARG A 16 12.79 -43.89 11.03
C ARG A 16 12.18 -42.52 11.15
N ASP A 17 11.47 -42.04 10.11
CA ASP A 17 10.83 -40.72 10.06
C ASP A 17 9.73 -40.55 11.15
N GLU A 18 9.25 -41.66 11.75
CA GLU A 18 8.27 -41.64 12.84
C GLU A 18 8.92 -41.61 14.22
N ILE A 19 10.18 -42.03 14.34
CA ILE A 19 10.85 -42.24 15.64
C ILE A 19 12.14 -41.42 15.80
N GLU A 20 12.82 -41.05 14.72
CA GLU A 20 13.96 -40.12 14.75
C GLU A 20 13.46 -38.68 14.89
N GLN A 21 14.26 -37.83 15.44
CA GLN A 21 13.94 -36.40 15.59
C GLN A 21 15.01 -35.56 14.87
N THR A 22 14.57 -34.65 14.04
CA THR A 22 15.45 -33.66 13.43
C THR A 22 15.91 -32.61 14.46
N ALA A 23 17.08 -32.04 14.24
CA ALA A 23 17.56 -30.90 15.02
C ALA A 23 16.58 -29.72 14.91
N VAL A 24 16.37 -29.01 16.00
CA VAL A 24 15.54 -27.81 16.06
C VAL A 24 16.31 -26.73 16.80
N SER A 25 16.54 -25.59 16.13
CA SER A 25 17.20 -24.43 16.71
C SER A 25 16.45 -23.83 17.89
N ALA A 26 17.16 -23.30 18.85
CA ALA A 26 16.59 -22.46 19.89
C ALA A 26 15.89 -21.24 19.25
N GLN A 27 14.79 -20.79 19.87
CA GLN A 27 14.02 -19.66 19.38
C GLN A 27 13.84 -18.64 20.48
N PHE A 28 13.86 -17.36 20.10
CA PHE A 28 13.48 -16.26 20.97
C PHE A 28 12.01 -15.94 20.75
N VAL A 29 11.27 -15.80 21.85
CA VAL A 29 9.86 -15.41 21.83
C VAL A 29 9.66 -14.21 22.73
N ALA A 30 9.29 -13.09 22.13
CA ALA A 30 8.84 -11.92 22.89
C ALA A 30 7.47 -12.19 23.49
N ARG A 31 7.28 -11.80 24.76
CA ARG A 31 6.04 -12.00 25.50
C ARG A 31 5.28 -10.69 25.66
N GLU A 32 4.02 -10.78 26.00
CA GLU A 32 3.17 -9.61 26.26
C GLU A 32 3.70 -8.68 27.36
N ASP A 33 4.43 -9.24 28.33
CA ASP A 33 5.09 -8.50 29.42
C ASP A 33 6.45 -7.90 29.04
N GLU A 34 6.80 -7.90 27.75
CA GLU A 34 8.06 -7.39 27.18
C GLU A 34 9.32 -8.15 27.64
N GLN A 35 9.13 -9.36 28.12
CA GLN A 35 10.24 -10.27 28.41
C GLN A 35 10.47 -11.19 27.22
N VAL A 36 11.73 -11.58 26.98
CA VAL A 36 12.08 -12.60 25.99
C VAL A 36 12.25 -13.95 26.68
N THR A 37 11.65 -14.96 26.13
CA THR A 37 11.83 -16.34 26.55
C THR A 37 12.55 -17.12 25.46
N ILE A 38 13.54 -17.90 25.86
CA ILE A 38 14.23 -18.83 24.95
C ILE A 38 13.47 -20.18 25.00
N ILE A 39 12.94 -20.59 23.86
CA ILE A 39 12.51 -21.98 23.66
C ILE A 39 13.77 -22.79 23.38
N PRO A 40 14.08 -23.83 24.20
CA PRO A 40 15.30 -24.57 24.02
C PRO A 40 15.41 -25.27 22.66
N GLY A 41 16.56 -25.21 22.06
CA GLY A 41 16.92 -26.04 20.89
C GLY A 41 17.14 -27.51 21.32
N ARG A 42 17.14 -28.37 20.36
CA ARG A 42 17.44 -29.79 20.55
C ARG A 42 18.23 -30.34 19.37
N SER A 43 19.19 -31.21 19.68
CA SER A 43 19.95 -31.95 18.67
C SER A 43 19.08 -33.00 17.98
N GLU A 44 19.52 -33.42 16.83
CA GLU A 44 18.96 -34.59 16.13
C GLU A 44 19.12 -35.82 16.98
N LEU A 45 18.10 -36.69 17.00
CA LEU A 45 18.16 -38.02 17.62
C LEU A 45 17.97 -39.09 16.54
N LEU A 46 18.98 -39.93 16.37
CA LEU A 46 19.01 -41.02 15.40
C LEU A 46 18.97 -42.34 16.12
N ILE A 47 18.44 -43.39 15.46
CA ILE A 47 18.49 -44.77 15.96
C ILE A 47 19.94 -45.22 16.07
N ASP A 48 20.36 -45.65 17.27
CA ASP A 48 21.66 -46.28 17.45
C ASP A 48 21.57 -47.79 17.10
N GLU A 49 21.71 -48.08 15.81
CA GLU A 49 21.61 -49.47 15.29
C GLU A 49 22.54 -50.43 16.00
N SER A 50 23.74 -49.96 16.43
CA SER A 50 24.74 -50.82 17.10
C SER A 50 24.29 -51.31 18.48
N ARG A 51 23.39 -50.56 19.14
CA ARG A 51 22.93 -50.87 20.51
C ARG A 51 21.53 -51.49 20.56
N VAL A 52 20.83 -51.63 19.41
CA VAL A 52 19.47 -52.20 19.35
C VAL A 52 19.45 -53.61 19.91
N ALA A 53 20.38 -54.50 19.52
CA ALA A 53 20.45 -55.87 20.00
C ALA A 53 20.61 -55.94 21.53
N ASP A 54 21.50 -55.18 22.10
CA ASP A 54 21.74 -55.15 23.55
C ASP A 54 20.54 -54.59 24.32
N ALA A 55 19.90 -53.54 23.80
CA ALA A 55 18.70 -52.96 24.42
C ALA A 55 17.53 -53.98 24.47
N VAL A 56 17.33 -54.74 23.39
CA VAL A 56 16.29 -55.77 23.34
C VAL A 56 16.61 -56.90 24.32
N LEU A 57 17.87 -57.39 24.40
CA LEU A 57 18.28 -58.42 25.35
C LEU A 57 18.11 -57.99 26.81
N GLN A 58 18.49 -56.76 27.14
CA GLN A 58 18.28 -56.16 28.46
C GLN A 58 16.79 -56.08 28.81
N ALA A 59 15.96 -55.56 27.90
CA ALA A 59 14.51 -55.49 28.06
C ALA A 59 13.91 -56.88 28.31
N ALA A 60 14.34 -57.88 27.55
CA ALA A 60 13.88 -59.24 27.70
C ALA A 60 14.23 -59.89 29.05
N GLN A 61 15.35 -59.45 29.66
CA GLN A 61 15.80 -59.90 30.99
C GLN A 61 15.18 -59.09 32.14
N SER A 62 14.65 -57.89 31.86
CA SER A 62 14.05 -57.07 32.89
C SER A 62 12.77 -57.68 33.45
N ALA A 63 12.39 -57.34 34.68
CA ALA A 63 11.15 -57.84 35.31
C ALA A 63 9.91 -57.29 34.60
N THR A 64 9.99 -56.09 34.04
CA THR A 64 8.88 -55.40 33.34
C THR A 64 8.78 -55.78 31.86
N LYS A 65 9.80 -56.49 31.30
CA LYS A 65 9.93 -56.75 29.85
C LYS A 65 9.90 -55.49 29.00
N ALA A 66 10.35 -54.37 29.58
CA ALA A 66 10.44 -53.07 28.94
C ALA A 66 11.90 -52.56 29.03
N GLY A 67 12.31 -51.77 28.05
CA GLY A 67 13.63 -51.14 27.96
C GLY A 67 13.53 -49.74 27.33
N VAL A 68 14.64 -49.02 27.40
CA VAL A 68 14.80 -47.71 26.74
C VAL A 68 15.31 -48.01 25.33
N PHE A 69 14.70 -47.34 24.35
CA PHE A 69 15.16 -47.43 22.96
C PHE A 69 16.49 -46.67 22.82
N PRO A 70 17.50 -47.28 22.16
CA PRO A 70 18.81 -46.65 22.03
C PRO A 70 18.79 -45.58 20.93
N PHE A 71 19.01 -44.33 21.29
CA PHE A 71 19.28 -43.23 20.36
C PHE A 71 20.74 -42.80 20.50
N THR A 72 21.27 -42.24 19.43
CA THR A 72 22.51 -41.46 19.41
C THR A 72 22.18 -40.03 18.97
N GLU A 73 22.91 -39.07 19.51
CA GLU A 73 22.83 -37.70 19.07
C GLU A 73 23.44 -37.56 17.66
N GLY A 74 22.73 -36.94 16.76
CA GLY A 74 23.14 -36.60 15.40
C GLY A 74 23.64 -35.17 15.30
N ALA A 75 23.18 -34.42 14.29
CA ALA A 75 23.58 -33.03 14.09
C ALA A 75 23.08 -32.12 15.23
N GLU A 76 23.92 -31.15 15.61
CA GLU A 76 23.47 -30.05 16.47
C GLU A 76 22.59 -29.08 15.67
N PRO A 77 21.66 -28.36 16.32
CA PRO A 77 20.90 -27.29 15.69
C PRO A 77 21.80 -26.13 15.28
N GLU A 78 21.36 -25.31 14.31
CA GLU A 78 22.07 -24.11 13.88
C GLU A 78 22.25 -23.09 15.02
N LEU A 79 21.31 -23.06 15.98
CA LEU A 79 21.39 -22.27 17.19
C LEU A 79 21.07 -23.18 18.39
N THR A 80 22.08 -23.48 19.19
CA THR A 80 21.90 -24.24 20.44
C THR A 80 21.27 -23.36 21.53
N THR A 81 20.72 -23.97 22.58
CA THR A 81 20.18 -23.25 23.71
C THR A 81 21.26 -22.40 24.41
N GLN A 82 22.49 -22.90 24.50
CA GLN A 82 23.57 -22.17 25.16
C GLN A 82 24.01 -20.95 24.34
N GLU A 83 24.16 -21.11 23.03
CA GLU A 83 24.44 -19.97 22.12
C GLU A 83 23.35 -18.93 22.22
N ALA A 84 22.04 -19.33 22.23
CA ALA A 84 20.95 -18.40 22.39
C ALA A 84 21.04 -17.60 23.72
N VAL A 85 21.44 -18.26 24.81
CA VAL A 85 21.66 -17.57 26.12
C VAL A 85 22.84 -16.59 26.01
N ASP A 86 23.93 -16.98 25.35
CA ASP A 86 25.13 -16.18 25.19
C ASP A 86 24.93 -14.95 24.29
N LEU A 87 23.92 -14.97 23.42
CA LEU A 87 23.50 -13.82 22.59
C LEU A 87 22.86 -12.68 23.38
N LYS A 88 22.46 -12.87 24.62
CA LYS A 88 21.99 -11.83 25.56
C LYS A 88 20.81 -11.01 25.02
N VAL A 89 19.86 -11.67 24.36
CA VAL A 89 18.60 -11.04 23.91
C VAL A 89 17.63 -11.05 25.10
N ASP A 90 17.82 -10.15 26.06
CA ASP A 90 17.14 -10.20 27.35
C ASP A 90 16.43 -8.90 27.77
N THR A 91 16.69 -7.79 27.08
CA THR A 91 16.19 -6.47 27.45
C THR A 91 15.48 -5.83 26.27
N LEU A 92 14.30 -5.22 26.51
CA LEU A 92 13.67 -4.33 25.55
C LEU A 92 14.54 -3.07 25.40
N LEU A 93 15.15 -2.89 24.23
CA LEU A 93 15.95 -1.71 23.91
C LEU A 93 15.06 -0.51 23.58
N TYR A 94 14.09 -0.71 22.71
CA TYR A 94 13.07 0.30 22.38
C TYR A 94 11.83 -0.33 21.75
N ARG A 95 10.70 0.37 21.95
CA ARG A 95 9.43 0.13 21.25
C ARG A 95 9.04 1.36 20.45
N ALA A 96 8.92 1.23 19.16
CA ALA A 96 8.34 2.24 18.28
C ALA A 96 6.94 1.82 17.83
N THR A 97 6.00 2.76 17.84
CA THR A 97 4.65 2.53 17.29
C THR A 97 4.25 3.73 16.43
N THR A 98 3.74 3.46 15.25
CA THR A 98 3.12 4.49 14.40
C THR A 98 1.69 4.12 14.06
N PHE A 99 0.84 5.15 13.92
CA PHE A 99 -0.59 4.99 13.75
C PHE A 99 -1.04 5.40 12.33
N PHE A 100 -2.12 4.79 11.87
CA PHE A 100 -2.75 5.09 10.60
C PHE A 100 -4.26 4.87 10.68
N SER A 101 -5.01 5.47 9.75
CA SER A 101 -6.47 5.34 9.74
C SER A 101 -6.90 3.90 9.45
N PRO A 102 -7.73 3.28 10.30
CA PRO A 102 -8.31 1.97 10.02
C PRO A 102 -9.44 2.09 8.97
N GLY A 103 -9.64 1.06 8.18
CA GLY A 103 -10.74 1.01 7.21
C GLY A 103 -10.54 1.93 6.01
N GLY A 104 -11.62 2.53 5.52
CA GLY A 104 -11.61 3.37 4.34
C GLY A 104 -11.88 2.60 3.03
N ASP A 105 -11.50 3.20 1.90
CA ASP A 105 -11.63 2.60 0.59
C ASP A 105 -10.66 1.41 0.38
N TRP A 106 -10.79 0.73 -0.75
CA TRP A 106 -9.94 -0.41 -1.09
C TRP A 106 -8.44 -0.04 -1.14
N LYS A 107 -8.09 1.20 -1.47
CA LYS A 107 -6.69 1.69 -1.53
C LYS A 107 -6.07 1.71 -0.13
N ASN A 108 -6.82 2.21 0.86
CA ASN A 108 -6.35 2.22 2.24
C ASN A 108 -6.33 0.80 2.85
N GLN A 109 -7.30 -0.05 2.50
CA GLN A 109 -7.29 -1.46 2.93
C GLN A 109 -6.07 -2.21 2.37
N ASN A 110 -5.72 -1.99 1.10
CA ASN A 110 -4.50 -2.55 0.50
C ASN A 110 -3.24 -2.03 1.19
N ARG A 111 -3.20 -0.74 1.52
CA ARG A 111 -2.11 -0.13 2.29
C ARG A 111 -1.92 -0.82 3.64
N ILE A 112 -3.00 -1.08 4.37
CA ILE A 112 -2.97 -1.79 5.66
C ILE A 112 -2.39 -3.20 5.49
N LYS A 113 -2.86 -3.95 4.49
CA LYS A 113 -2.34 -5.29 4.18
C LYS A 113 -0.84 -5.29 3.87
N ASN A 114 -0.36 -4.29 3.12
CA ASN A 114 1.06 -4.15 2.81
C ASN A 114 1.90 -3.90 4.07
N ILE A 115 1.38 -3.08 5.01
CA ILE A 115 2.04 -2.82 6.30
C ILE A 115 2.09 -4.09 7.14
N GLN A 116 0.98 -4.84 7.21
CA GLN A 116 0.91 -6.10 7.93
C GLN A 116 1.85 -7.14 7.33
N ARG A 117 1.91 -7.23 5.99
CA ARG A 117 2.76 -8.20 5.29
C ARG A 117 4.25 -7.97 5.57
N ILE A 118 4.74 -6.75 5.41
CA ILE A 118 6.16 -6.44 5.68
C ILE A 118 6.51 -6.59 7.16
N ALA A 119 5.58 -6.32 8.07
CA ALA A 119 5.76 -6.57 9.49
C ALA A 119 5.92 -8.08 9.76
N GLU A 120 5.00 -8.90 9.21
CA GLU A 120 5.06 -10.36 9.33
C GLU A 120 6.36 -10.96 8.76
N GLU A 121 6.84 -10.45 7.62
CA GLU A 121 8.11 -10.90 7.01
C GLU A 121 9.34 -10.52 7.83
N THR A 122 9.27 -9.46 8.62
CA THR A 122 10.38 -8.97 9.43
C THR A 122 10.37 -9.53 10.85
N ASP A 123 9.21 -10.06 11.27
CA ASP A 123 9.05 -10.57 12.64
C ASP A 123 9.99 -11.76 12.93
N GLY A 124 10.62 -11.72 14.10
CA GLY A 124 11.57 -12.76 14.53
C GLY A 124 12.96 -12.65 13.91
N ALA A 125 13.24 -11.65 13.07
CA ALA A 125 14.58 -11.46 12.51
C ALA A 125 15.61 -11.21 13.63
N LEU A 126 16.73 -11.94 13.56
CA LEU A 126 17.83 -11.87 14.52
C LEU A 126 19.07 -11.27 13.84
N VAL A 127 19.54 -10.15 14.36
CA VAL A 127 20.72 -9.44 13.84
C VAL A 127 21.90 -9.67 14.79
N MET A 128 22.92 -10.41 14.33
CA MET A 128 24.05 -10.81 15.16
C MET A 128 24.96 -9.62 15.49
N PRO A 129 25.79 -9.71 16.54
CA PRO A 129 26.80 -8.69 16.85
C PRO A 129 27.69 -8.37 15.67
N GLY A 130 27.79 -7.09 15.30
CA GLY A 130 28.57 -6.60 14.15
C GLY A 130 27.90 -6.76 12.79
N GLU A 131 26.78 -7.45 12.71
CA GLU A 131 26.03 -7.65 11.45
C GLU A 131 25.32 -6.36 11.00
N THR A 132 25.23 -6.21 9.69
CA THR A 132 24.45 -5.15 9.05
C THR A 132 23.14 -5.73 8.54
N PHE A 133 22.02 -5.14 8.93
CA PHE A 133 20.68 -5.49 8.48
C PHE A 133 20.22 -4.49 7.43
N SER A 134 19.72 -4.98 6.31
CA SER A 134 19.04 -4.21 5.25
C SER A 134 17.61 -4.71 5.15
N LEU A 135 16.64 -3.80 5.28
CA LEU A 135 15.23 -4.18 5.17
C LEU A 135 14.91 -4.68 3.76
N ASN A 136 15.48 -4.05 2.72
CA ASN A 136 15.30 -4.49 1.34
C ASN A 136 15.95 -5.86 1.04
N GLU A 137 17.10 -6.17 1.62
CA GLU A 137 17.71 -7.49 1.47
C GLU A 137 16.91 -8.57 2.20
N HIS A 138 16.33 -8.22 3.35
CA HIS A 138 15.57 -9.16 4.17
C HIS A 138 14.22 -9.52 3.53
N VAL A 139 13.43 -8.52 3.07
CA VAL A 139 12.07 -8.74 2.53
C VAL A 139 12.03 -8.87 1.02
N GLY A 140 13.09 -8.53 0.30
CA GLY A 140 13.13 -8.56 -1.15
C GLY A 140 12.30 -7.48 -1.84
N GLN A 141 12.10 -7.64 -3.15
CA GLN A 141 11.24 -6.78 -3.94
C GLN A 141 9.76 -7.07 -3.62
N ARG A 142 8.99 -6.03 -3.36
CA ARG A 142 7.54 -6.15 -3.13
C ARG A 142 6.84 -6.39 -4.46
N THR A 143 6.29 -7.58 -4.66
CA THR A 143 5.54 -7.97 -5.86
C THR A 143 4.12 -8.41 -5.53
N ILE A 144 3.27 -8.49 -6.55
CA ILE A 144 1.89 -9.02 -6.37
C ILE A 144 1.94 -10.51 -6.01
N GLU A 145 2.90 -11.23 -6.57
CA GLU A 145 3.14 -12.65 -6.36
C GLU A 145 3.52 -12.93 -4.90
N ASP A 146 4.26 -12.01 -4.26
CA ASP A 146 4.64 -12.08 -2.84
C ASP A 146 3.54 -11.58 -1.91
N GLY A 147 2.34 -11.28 -2.43
CA GLY A 147 1.17 -10.89 -1.65
C GLY A 147 1.07 -9.41 -1.34
N TYR A 148 1.84 -8.54 -2.01
CA TYR A 148 1.69 -7.08 -1.91
C TYR A 148 0.63 -6.56 -2.87
N PHE A 149 -0.02 -5.47 -2.49
CA PHE A 149 -1.12 -4.85 -3.22
C PHE A 149 -0.75 -3.45 -3.72
N ARG A 150 -1.47 -3.00 -4.73
CA ARG A 150 -1.38 -1.61 -5.19
C ARG A 150 -2.08 -0.68 -4.20
N ALA A 151 -1.39 0.37 -3.77
CA ALA A 151 -1.90 1.42 -2.91
C ALA A 151 -1.21 2.75 -3.25
N GLY A 152 -1.59 3.86 -2.58
CA GLY A 152 -1.00 5.17 -2.84
C GLY A 152 0.50 5.22 -2.59
N ALA A 153 1.24 5.80 -3.53
CA ALA A 153 2.67 6.08 -3.42
C ALA A 153 2.98 7.52 -3.84
N ILE A 154 4.10 8.06 -3.38
CA ILE A 154 4.61 9.35 -3.83
C ILE A 154 5.21 9.16 -5.22
N ILE A 155 4.66 9.86 -6.21
CA ILE A 155 5.14 9.84 -7.59
C ILE A 155 5.30 11.30 -8.02
N GLY A 156 6.57 11.73 -8.20
CA GLY A 156 6.85 13.15 -8.36
C GLY A 156 6.45 13.95 -7.12
N PRO A 157 5.79 15.11 -7.28
CA PRO A 157 5.44 16.00 -6.16
C PRO A 157 4.12 15.64 -5.46
N ILE A 158 3.42 14.59 -5.87
CA ILE A 158 2.08 14.25 -5.38
C ILE A 158 1.95 12.78 -5.00
N VAL A 159 0.94 12.47 -4.18
CA VAL A 159 0.55 11.08 -3.88
C VAL A 159 -0.45 10.61 -4.92
N GLN A 160 -0.09 9.57 -5.67
CA GLN A 160 -0.93 8.98 -6.73
C GLN A 160 -1.21 7.50 -6.46
N CYS A 161 -2.27 7.00 -7.04
CA CYS A 161 -2.65 5.58 -7.12
C CYS A 161 -3.48 5.36 -8.42
N CYS A 162 -3.40 4.24 -9.11
CA CYS A 162 -2.72 2.98 -8.73
C CYS A 162 -2.07 2.32 -9.94
N ASP A 163 -1.72 3.10 -10.97
CA ASP A 163 -1.29 2.60 -12.29
C ASP A 163 0.24 2.49 -12.42
N HIS A 164 0.98 3.17 -11.55
CA HIS A 164 2.43 3.15 -11.58
C HIS A 164 2.99 1.92 -10.84
N PRO A 165 4.11 1.30 -11.30
CA PRO A 165 4.76 0.17 -10.61
C PRO A 165 5.11 0.45 -9.14
N ALA A 166 5.50 1.69 -8.79
CA ALA A 166 5.79 2.09 -7.43
C ALA A 166 4.57 2.05 -6.47
N ASN A 167 3.36 1.85 -7.01
CA ASN A 167 2.17 1.65 -6.18
C ASN A 167 2.10 0.25 -5.55
N ILE A 168 2.86 -0.75 -6.06
CA ILE A 168 2.92 -2.08 -5.43
C ILE A 168 3.68 -1.93 -4.11
N GLY A 169 3.08 -2.40 -3.02
CA GLY A 169 3.64 -2.21 -1.69
C GLY A 169 3.42 -0.79 -1.11
N GLY A 170 2.56 0.04 -1.72
CA GLY A 170 2.22 1.35 -1.16
C GLY A 170 1.85 1.27 0.32
N GLY A 171 2.53 2.06 1.16
CA GLY A 171 2.35 2.05 2.61
C GLY A 171 3.49 1.42 3.41
N VAL A 172 4.39 0.60 2.81
CA VAL A 172 5.51 -0.05 3.52
C VAL A 172 6.48 0.94 4.20
N SER A 173 6.57 2.18 3.72
CA SER A 173 7.33 3.25 4.39
C SER A 173 6.79 3.59 5.79
N GLN A 174 5.55 3.24 6.12
CA GLN A 174 5.03 3.31 7.49
C GLN A 174 5.78 2.35 8.40
N PHE A 175 5.96 1.10 7.96
CA PHE A 175 6.74 0.11 8.68
C PHE A 175 8.22 0.52 8.76
N ALA A 176 8.82 0.92 7.63
CA ALA A 176 10.21 1.37 7.58
C ALA A 176 10.47 2.54 8.55
N THR A 177 9.54 3.50 8.64
CA THR A 177 9.60 4.59 9.62
C THR A 177 9.56 4.08 11.06
N THR A 178 8.71 3.08 11.34
CA THR A 178 8.60 2.49 12.67
C THR A 178 9.87 1.74 13.04
N LEU A 179 10.38 0.91 12.11
CA LEU A 179 11.65 0.21 12.26
C LEU A 179 12.82 1.17 12.51
N TYR A 180 12.91 2.24 11.70
CA TYR A 180 13.98 3.23 11.87
C TYR A 180 13.93 3.93 13.25
N ASN A 181 12.75 4.21 13.78
CA ASN A 181 12.65 4.77 15.13
C ASN A 181 13.11 3.77 16.20
N ALA A 182 12.89 2.45 16.00
CA ALA A 182 13.48 1.45 16.90
C ALA A 182 15.01 1.43 16.78
N VAL A 183 15.59 1.50 15.59
CA VAL A 183 17.04 1.67 15.36
C VAL A 183 17.57 2.90 16.07
N PHE A 184 16.92 4.06 15.86
CA PHE A 184 17.35 5.35 16.38
C PHE A 184 17.44 5.34 17.90
N PHE A 185 16.38 4.93 18.58
CA PHE A 185 16.30 4.99 20.04
C PHE A 185 17.00 3.81 20.75
N SER A 186 17.30 2.72 20.04
CA SER A 186 18.13 1.62 20.58
C SER A 186 19.63 1.96 20.56
N GLY A 187 20.04 3.08 19.97
CA GLY A 187 21.44 3.48 19.86
C GLY A 187 22.26 2.62 18.86
N LEU A 188 21.59 1.92 17.95
CA LEU A 188 22.25 1.16 16.87
C LEU A 188 22.82 2.10 15.82
N GLU A 189 23.83 1.62 15.10
CA GLU A 189 24.50 2.42 14.05
C GLU A 189 23.60 2.55 12.82
N ASP A 190 23.20 3.78 12.51
CA ASP A 190 22.46 4.11 11.30
C ASP A 190 23.43 4.15 10.11
N ILE A 191 23.27 3.22 9.17
CA ILE A 191 24.09 3.14 7.95
C ILE A 191 23.41 3.91 6.82
N ALA A 192 22.08 3.73 6.67
CA ALA A 192 21.32 4.42 5.65
C ALA A 192 19.83 4.47 6.01
N HIS A 193 19.25 5.64 5.93
CA HIS A 193 17.83 5.87 5.84
C HIS A 193 17.58 7.14 5.01
N THR A 194 16.39 7.30 4.48
CA THR A 194 16.02 8.47 3.68
C THR A 194 14.60 8.89 4.07
N PRO A 195 14.38 10.10 4.60
CA PRO A 195 13.02 10.60 4.85
C PRO A 195 12.28 10.83 3.53
N HIS A 196 10.97 11.01 3.63
CA HIS A 196 10.17 11.41 2.48
C HIS A 196 10.61 12.79 2.00
N THR A 197 10.50 13.03 0.70
CA THR A 197 10.74 14.37 0.12
C THR A 197 9.67 15.38 0.55
N LEU A 198 8.48 14.91 0.93
CA LEU A 198 7.35 15.70 1.41
C LEU A 198 7.11 15.39 2.90
N PHE A 199 6.85 16.42 3.70
CA PHE A 199 6.57 16.22 5.13
C PHE A 199 5.12 15.77 5.38
N PHE A 200 4.98 14.60 5.98
CA PHE A 200 3.70 14.06 6.42
C PHE A 200 3.59 14.13 7.95
N PRO A 201 2.62 14.91 8.51
CA PRO A 201 2.50 15.09 9.97
C PRO A 201 2.22 13.80 10.78
N ARG A 202 1.83 12.71 10.10
CA ARG A 202 1.66 11.39 10.74
C ARG A 202 2.97 10.73 11.15
N TYR A 203 4.09 11.20 10.62
CA TYR A 203 5.42 10.69 10.91
C TYR A 203 6.20 11.64 11.82
N PRO A 204 7.12 11.13 12.65
CA PRO A 204 8.01 11.98 13.42
C PRO A 204 8.96 12.72 12.50
N MET A 205 8.89 14.05 12.49
CA MET A 205 9.70 14.93 11.62
C MET A 205 11.18 14.56 11.66
N GLY A 206 11.76 14.32 10.49
CA GLY A 206 13.18 14.00 10.29
C GLY A 206 13.61 12.60 10.77
N ARG A 207 12.73 11.83 11.39
CA ARG A 207 12.95 10.42 11.78
C ARG A 207 12.01 9.48 11.05
N GLU A 208 11.65 9.81 9.86
CA GLU A 208 10.90 8.95 8.95
C GLU A 208 11.85 8.24 7.97
N ALA A 209 11.40 7.13 7.43
CA ALA A 209 12.15 6.40 6.43
C ALA A 209 11.24 5.97 5.28
N THR A 210 11.66 6.30 4.06
CA THR A 210 11.05 5.82 2.82
C THR A 210 11.64 4.47 2.45
N LEU A 211 10.81 3.56 1.97
CA LEU A 211 11.23 2.26 1.44
C LEU A 211 10.84 2.13 -0.02
N GLY A 212 11.83 1.97 -0.88
CA GLY A 212 11.71 1.64 -2.30
C GLY A 212 12.49 0.35 -2.61
N TYR A 213 12.59 -0.07 -3.87
CA TYR A 213 13.43 -1.19 -4.24
C TYR A 213 14.17 -0.90 -5.56
N PRO A 214 15.49 -1.11 -5.62
CA PRO A 214 16.38 -1.54 -4.53
C PRO A 214 16.71 -0.40 -3.53
N THR A 215 16.30 0.83 -3.79
CA THR A 215 16.50 2.02 -2.96
C THR A 215 15.30 2.95 -3.04
N PRO A 216 15.03 3.78 -2.00
CA PRO A 216 15.71 3.88 -0.69
C PRO A 216 15.47 2.68 0.22
N ASP A 217 16.31 2.53 1.25
CA ASP A 217 16.31 1.41 2.20
C ASP A 217 16.44 1.92 3.65
N VAL A 218 16.22 1.03 4.61
CA VAL A 218 16.62 1.18 6.01
C VAL A 218 17.71 0.17 6.28
N VAL A 219 18.93 0.67 6.51
CA VAL A 219 20.11 -0.15 6.77
C VAL A 219 20.74 0.29 8.09
N PHE A 220 20.94 -0.65 8.99
CA PHE A 220 21.60 -0.41 10.27
C PHE A 220 22.59 -1.51 10.60
N ARG A 221 23.57 -1.21 11.44
CA ARG A 221 24.47 -2.21 12.00
C ARG A 221 24.17 -2.43 13.47
N ASN A 222 24.09 -3.70 13.86
CA ASN A 222 24.15 -4.05 15.26
C ASN A 222 25.57 -3.86 15.79
N ASN A 223 25.84 -2.71 16.34
CA ASN A 223 27.13 -2.31 16.89
C ASN A 223 27.26 -2.62 18.39
N THR A 224 26.46 -3.56 18.92
CA THR A 224 26.50 -4.05 20.30
C THR A 224 27.20 -5.41 20.38
N ASP A 225 27.47 -5.88 21.62
CA ASP A 225 28.03 -7.21 21.88
C ASP A 225 26.94 -8.29 22.08
N ALA A 226 25.66 -7.93 21.94
CA ALA A 226 24.52 -8.82 22.04
C ALA A 226 23.82 -8.91 20.66
N ALA A 227 23.09 -9.98 20.40
CA ALA A 227 22.19 -9.99 19.23
C ALA A 227 21.00 -9.05 19.45
N VAL A 228 20.38 -8.62 18.35
CA VAL A 228 19.15 -7.83 18.35
C VAL A 228 18.05 -8.63 17.70
N LEU A 229 16.99 -8.95 18.46
CA LEU A 229 15.77 -9.53 17.95
C LEU A 229 14.83 -8.41 17.52
N ILE A 230 14.30 -8.50 16.32
CA ILE A 230 13.24 -7.65 15.79
C ILE A 230 11.91 -8.36 16.02
N ASP A 231 11.07 -7.80 16.88
CA ASP A 231 9.71 -8.27 17.13
C ASP A 231 8.72 -7.24 16.60
N THR A 232 7.71 -7.70 15.88
CA THR A 232 6.77 -6.81 15.21
C THR A 232 5.31 -7.21 15.50
N ASP A 233 4.45 -6.21 15.50
CA ASP A 233 3.00 -6.40 15.58
C ASP A 233 2.30 -5.35 14.72
N ALA A 234 1.36 -5.77 13.87
CA ALA A 234 0.62 -4.88 12.99
C ALA A 234 -0.89 -5.12 13.08
N ALA A 235 -1.57 -4.16 13.68
CA ALA A 235 -3.03 -4.10 13.76
C ALA A 235 -3.64 -3.41 12.51
N ASN A 236 -4.93 -3.11 12.58
CA ASN A 236 -5.63 -2.39 11.50
C ASN A 236 -5.41 -0.86 11.52
N ASP A 237 -4.82 -0.33 12.58
CA ASP A 237 -4.65 1.11 12.83
C ASP A 237 -3.25 1.50 13.30
N SER A 238 -2.38 0.52 13.51
CA SER A 238 -1.05 0.74 14.04
C SER A 238 -0.08 -0.36 13.64
N VAL A 239 1.21 -0.01 13.63
CA VAL A 239 2.30 -0.97 13.54
C VAL A 239 3.32 -0.66 14.62
N THR A 240 3.78 -1.70 15.30
CA THR A 240 4.76 -1.64 16.38
C THR A 240 5.98 -2.48 16.01
N VAL A 241 7.15 -1.95 16.28
CA VAL A 241 8.43 -2.65 16.20
C VAL A 241 9.10 -2.54 17.58
N ARG A 242 9.55 -3.68 18.12
CA ARG A 242 10.31 -3.76 19.37
C ARG A 242 11.66 -4.37 19.05
N PHE A 243 12.71 -3.78 19.59
CA PHE A 243 14.04 -4.36 19.56
C PHE A 243 14.38 -4.89 20.93
N TYR A 244 14.73 -6.17 21.00
CA TYR A 244 15.26 -6.81 22.19
C TYR A 244 16.74 -7.15 21.99
N GLY A 245 17.53 -6.95 23.02
CA GLY A 245 18.97 -7.19 22.99
C GLY A 245 19.63 -6.65 24.24
N ASN A 246 20.89 -6.20 24.13
CA ASN A 246 21.60 -5.52 25.19
C ASN A 246 22.53 -4.47 24.61
N ASN A 247 22.20 -3.19 24.80
CA ASN A 247 23.00 -2.06 24.32
C ASN A 247 23.98 -1.50 25.38
N GLY A 248 24.17 -2.20 26.49
CA GLY A 248 25.05 -1.77 27.56
C GLY A 248 24.50 -0.61 28.39
N GLY A 249 23.19 -0.38 28.37
CA GLY A 249 22.52 0.67 29.16
C GLY A 249 22.62 2.06 28.53
N LEU A 250 22.67 2.16 27.20
CA LEU A 250 22.58 3.45 26.50
C LEU A 250 21.22 4.10 26.70
N GLU A 251 21.22 5.40 26.92
CA GLU A 251 20.02 6.25 26.87
C GLU A 251 20.08 7.14 25.65
N VAL A 252 18.98 7.19 24.86
CA VAL A 252 18.93 7.93 23.61
C VAL A 252 17.78 8.92 23.62
N GLU A 253 18.10 10.17 23.36
CA GLU A 253 17.14 11.26 23.20
C GLU A 253 17.20 11.86 21.78
N SER A 254 16.10 12.49 21.38
CA SER A 254 15.99 13.17 20.11
C SER A 254 15.73 14.66 20.25
N GLY A 255 16.42 15.47 19.48
CA GLY A 255 16.17 16.91 19.32
C GLY A 255 15.87 17.31 17.89
N LEU A 256 15.20 18.44 17.73
CA LEU A 256 14.94 19.08 16.45
C LEU A 256 15.35 20.55 16.50
N SER A 257 15.93 21.07 15.39
CA SER A 257 16.07 22.51 15.22
C SER A 257 14.75 23.16 14.85
N ASP A 258 14.71 24.50 14.90
CA ASP A 258 13.68 25.26 14.22
C ASP A 258 13.70 24.96 12.71
N GLN A 259 12.53 25.05 12.09
CA GLN A 259 12.38 24.95 10.64
C GLN A 259 12.94 26.21 9.97
N ARG A 260 13.71 26.01 8.90
CA ARG A 260 14.37 27.12 8.17
C ARG A 260 14.38 26.87 6.67
N ASN A 261 14.86 27.84 5.91
CA ASN A 261 14.97 27.76 4.44
C ASN A 261 13.63 27.36 3.80
N TRP A 262 12.59 28.09 4.18
CA TRP A 262 11.26 27.89 3.66
C TRP A 262 11.20 28.08 2.15
N VAL A 263 10.45 27.23 1.47
CA VAL A 263 10.20 27.28 0.02
C VAL A 263 8.69 27.26 -0.19
N ASP A 264 8.18 28.28 -0.86
CA ASP A 264 6.76 28.39 -1.15
C ASP A 264 6.30 27.31 -2.14
N PRO A 265 5.02 26.87 -2.06
CA PRO A 265 4.44 25.93 -3.02
C PRO A 265 4.33 26.55 -4.40
N GLU A 266 4.58 25.73 -5.42
CA GLU A 266 4.31 26.07 -6.82
C GLU A 266 2.92 25.53 -7.22
N ASP A 267 2.34 26.11 -8.28
CA ASP A 267 1.07 25.65 -8.82
C ASP A 267 1.29 24.43 -9.72
N HIS A 268 0.49 23.42 -9.51
CA HIS A 268 0.48 22.17 -10.28
C HIS A 268 -0.91 21.94 -10.86
N PHE A 269 -0.98 21.79 -12.18
CA PHE A 269 -2.24 21.63 -12.90
C PHE A 269 -2.47 20.15 -13.22
N VAL A 270 -3.71 19.67 -13.03
CA VAL A 270 -4.16 18.31 -13.36
C VAL A 270 -5.37 18.38 -14.27
N GLY A 271 -5.47 17.44 -15.23
CA GLY A 271 -6.58 17.37 -16.17
C GLY A 271 -7.85 16.80 -15.53
N ASN A 272 -8.95 17.52 -15.66
CA ASN A 272 -10.29 17.03 -15.34
C ASN A 272 -11.19 17.21 -16.56
N PRO A 273 -11.48 16.13 -17.32
CA PRO A 273 -12.27 16.20 -18.56
C PRO A 273 -13.74 16.58 -18.35
N GLU A 274 -14.21 16.56 -17.10
CA GLU A 274 -15.58 16.97 -16.76
C GLU A 274 -15.71 18.49 -16.54
N MET A 275 -14.57 19.21 -16.47
CA MET A 275 -14.60 20.66 -16.33
C MET A 275 -14.98 21.35 -17.62
N ASP A 276 -15.66 22.50 -17.49
CA ASP A 276 -15.88 23.40 -18.60
C ASP A 276 -14.53 23.95 -19.10
N PRO A 277 -14.18 23.75 -20.39
CA PRO A 277 -12.94 24.27 -20.95
C PRO A 277 -12.77 25.79 -20.84
N GLU A 278 -13.84 26.53 -20.63
CA GLU A 278 -13.81 27.99 -20.48
C GLU A 278 -13.79 28.45 -19.01
N SER A 279 -13.89 27.49 -18.07
CA SER A 279 -13.80 27.82 -16.66
C SER A 279 -12.39 28.19 -16.23
N GLU A 280 -12.29 29.05 -15.24
CA GLU A 280 -11.01 29.29 -14.54
C GLU A 280 -10.55 28.04 -13.80
N PRO A 281 -9.24 27.87 -13.58
CA PRO A 281 -8.69 26.77 -12.78
C PRO A 281 -9.36 26.69 -11.40
N VAL A 282 -9.76 25.49 -10.99
CA VAL A 282 -10.37 25.24 -9.68
C VAL A 282 -9.32 24.64 -8.76
N GLN A 283 -9.06 25.30 -7.62
CA GLN A 283 -8.11 24.78 -6.65
C GLN A 283 -8.67 23.54 -5.95
N ALA A 284 -8.08 22.38 -6.24
CA ALA A 284 -8.43 21.09 -5.65
C ALA A 284 -7.75 20.87 -4.29
N SER A 285 -6.51 21.39 -4.12
CA SER A 285 -5.83 21.36 -2.82
C SER A 285 -4.90 22.56 -2.65
N GLU A 286 -4.80 23.02 -1.40
CA GLU A 286 -3.83 24.05 -1.00
C GLU A 286 -2.46 23.40 -0.75
N GLY A 287 -1.42 24.02 -1.26
CA GLY A 287 -0.04 23.59 -1.06
C GLY A 287 0.45 23.88 0.36
N LYS A 288 1.62 23.33 0.68
CA LYS A 288 2.31 23.59 1.94
C LYS A 288 3.76 23.90 1.66
N ALA A 289 4.29 24.91 2.32
CA ALA A 289 5.69 25.29 2.16
C ALA A 289 6.63 24.16 2.57
N GLY A 290 7.70 23.98 1.78
CA GLY A 290 8.83 23.14 2.11
C GLY A 290 9.75 23.83 3.11
N PHE A 291 10.61 23.07 3.77
CA PHE A 291 11.54 23.59 4.77
C PHE A 291 12.73 22.66 5.00
N THR A 292 13.73 23.17 5.73
CA THR A 292 14.87 22.38 6.20
C THR A 292 14.80 22.25 7.72
N VAL A 293 15.12 21.05 8.23
CA VAL A 293 15.22 20.76 9.67
C VAL A 293 16.51 19.99 9.96
N THR A 294 17.08 20.18 11.15
CA THR A 294 18.17 19.35 11.67
C THR A 294 17.63 18.47 12.78
N VAL A 295 17.89 17.16 12.68
CA VAL A 295 17.59 16.16 13.70
C VAL A 295 18.87 15.91 14.50
N PHE A 296 18.74 15.84 15.81
CA PHE A 296 19.82 15.48 16.74
C PHE A 296 19.47 14.16 17.41
N ARG A 297 20.46 13.27 17.52
CA ARG A 297 20.39 12.10 18.38
C ARG A 297 21.45 12.24 19.46
N TYR A 298 21.01 12.36 20.69
CA TYR A 298 21.88 12.41 21.87
C TYR A 298 21.97 11.01 22.45
N ILE A 299 23.18 10.49 22.56
CA ILE A 299 23.44 9.15 23.11
C ILE A 299 24.26 9.31 24.40
N THR A 300 23.66 8.98 25.53
CA THR A 300 24.31 8.99 26.82
C THR A 300 24.85 7.60 27.15
N TYR A 301 26.13 7.51 27.36
CA TYR A 301 26.85 6.28 27.72
C TYR A 301 27.01 6.21 29.26
N PRO A 302 26.67 5.09 29.90
CA PRO A 302 27.02 4.89 31.31
C PRO A 302 28.54 4.71 31.45
N GLY A 303 29.09 5.02 32.66
CA GLY A 303 30.49 4.78 32.94
C GLY A 303 30.85 3.30 32.80
N GLY A 304 31.99 3.01 32.19
CA GLY A 304 32.45 1.66 31.88
C GLY A 304 31.85 1.06 30.58
N HIS A 305 31.09 1.81 29.82
CA HIS A 305 30.56 1.31 28.54
C HIS A 305 31.70 1.07 27.52
N PRO A 306 31.75 -0.07 26.78
CA PRO A 306 32.85 -0.41 25.88
C PRO A 306 33.19 0.67 24.83
N LYS A 307 32.18 1.38 24.31
CA LYS A 307 32.37 2.44 23.29
C LYS A 307 32.75 3.79 23.90
N ASN A 308 32.47 4.03 25.18
CA ASN A 308 32.81 5.26 25.88
C ASN A 308 33.05 4.95 27.37
N PRO A 309 34.25 4.43 27.73
CA PRO A 309 34.55 3.97 29.09
C PRO A 309 34.42 5.05 30.18
N ASP A 310 34.64 6.31 29.83
CA ASP A 310 34.49 7.43 30.74
C ASP A 310 33.02 7.84 30.97
N GLY A 311 32.12 7.32 30.12
CA GLY A 311 30.71 7.74 30.09
C GLY A 311 30.52 9.09 29.40
N GLY A 312 29.30 9.60 29.44
CA GLY A 312 28.97 10.91 28.90
C GLY A 312 28.18 10.84 27.60
N GLU A 313 27.88 11.99 27.02
CA GLU A 313 26.99 12.15 25.88
C GLU A 313 27.77 12.33 24.56
N THR A 314 27.27 11.72 23.52
CA THR A 314 27.66 12.01 22.11
C THR A 314 26.45 12.46 21.32
N THR A 315 26.67 13.28 20.28
CA THR A 315 25.60 13.80 19.43
C THR A 315 25.84 13.42 17.99
N GLU A 316 24.82 12.86 17.36
CA GLU A 316 24.76 12.65 15.91
C GLU A 316 23.75 13.59 15.30
N THR A 317 23.94 13.99 14.04
CA THR A 317 23.09 14.98 13.38
C THR A 317 22.81 14.65 11.94
N TRP A 318 21.55 14.87 11.52
CA TRP A 318 21.10 14.79 10.13
C TRP A 318 20.40 16.08 9.75
N VAL A 319 20.63 16.55 8.52
CA VAL A 319 19.97 17.73 7.97
C VAL A 319 19.09 17.30 6.82
N TRP A 320 17.78 17.49 6.99
CA TRP A 320 16.79 17.08 6.00
C TRP A 320 16.07 18.28 5.41
N ARG A 321 15.83 18.21 4.11
CA ARG A 321 15.03 19.19 3.37
C ARG A 321 13.74 18.49 2.91
N TYR A 322 12.61 19.12 3.23
CA TYR A 322 11.31 18.77 2.69
C TYR A 322 10.97 19.72 1.55
N ASP A 323 10.56 19.17 0.43
CA ASP A 323 10.04 19.93 -0.69
C ASP A 323 8.62 20.41 -0.40
N PRO A 324 8.17 21.52 -1.01
CA PRO A 324 6.81 21.99 -0.82
C PRO A 324 5.80 21.04 -1.47
N PHE A 325 4.64 20.85 -0.82
CA PHE A 325 3.46 20.33 -1.51
C PHE A 325 2.95 21.39 -2.47
N PRO A 326 2.69 21.08 -3.73
CA PRO A 326 2.17 22.06 -4.68
C PRO A 326 0.72 22.44 -4.34
N ASN A 327 0.33 23.65 -4.75
CA ASN A 327 -1.09 23.94 -4.95
C ASN A 327 -1.56 23.09 -6.15
N VAL A 328 -2.65 22.34 -6.01
CA VAL A 328 -3.20 21.57 -7.12
C VAL A 328 -4.43 22.26 -7.67
N PHE A 329 -4.40 22.56 -8.95
CA PHE A 329 -5.51 23.13 -9.68
C PHE A 329 -6.02 22.15 -10.73
N GLU A 330 -7.33 21.94 -10.77
CA GLU A 330 -7.99 21.24 -11.85
C GLU A 330 -8.30 22.17 -13.00
N VAL A 331 -8.00 21.73 -14.22
CA VAL A 331 -8.32 22.41 -15.47
C VAL A 331 -8.80 21.36 -16.48
N HIS A 332 -9.57 21.79 -17.51
CA HIS A 332 -9.85 20.87 -18.59
C HIS A 332 -8.52 20.47 -19.30
N PRO A 333 -8.34 19.19 -19.74
CA PRO A 333 -7.10 18.69 -20.35
C PRO A 333 -6.56 19.56 -21.51
N CYS A 334 -7.43 20.18 -22.30
CA CYS A 334 -7.02 21.08 -23.39
C CYS A 334 -6.42 22.43 -22.95
N LYS A 335 -6.42 22.73 -21.64
CA LYS A 335 -5.80 23.94 -21.06
C LYS A 335 -4.47 23.62 -20.37
N LEU A 336 -4.09 22.35 -20.32
CA LEU A 336 -2.78 21.95 -19.82
C LEU A 336 -1.66 22.39 -20.80
N PRO A 337 -0.40 22.51 -20.34
CA PRO A 337 0.74 22.69 -21.23
C PRO A 337 0.85 21.57 -22.26
N GLU A 338 1.32 21.88 -23.47
CA GLU A 338 1.41 20.88 -24.58
C GLU A 338 2.31 19.68 -24.26
N ASP A 339 3.27 19.84 -23.36
CA ASP A 339 4.16 18.78 -22.89
C ASP A 339 3.59 17.98 -21.70
N HIS A 340 2.42 18.34 -21.20
CA HIS A 340 1.75 17.61 -20.13
C HIS A 340 1.16 16.30 -20.66
N ARG A 341 1.36 15.18 -19.93
CA ARG A 341 0.91 13.83 -20.34
C ARG A 341 -0.61 13.70 -20.58
N GLU A 342 -1.39 14.56 -19.96
CA GLU A 342 -2.86 14.58 -20.04
C GLU A 342 -3.35 15.69 -20.98
N TYR A 343 -2.45 16.34 -21.72
CA TYR A 343 -2.82 17.38 -22.66
C TYR A 343 -3.64 16.84 -23.83
N GLU A 344 -4.74 17.50 -24.12
CA GLU A 344 -5.60 17.25 -25.29
C GLU A 344 -5.52 18.46 -26.23
N PRO A 345 -5.13 18.30 -27.49
CA PRO A 345 -4.87 19.44 -28.39
C PRO A 345 -6.12 20.21 -28.78
N THR A 346 -7.30 19.69 -28.50
CA THR A 346 -8.57 20.31 -28.91
C THR A 346 -9.52 20.43 -27.74
N CYS A 347 -9.93 21.64 -27.42
CA CYS A 347 -10.97 21.86 -26.43
C CYS A 347 -12.35 21.50 -26.99
N PRO A 348 -13.16 20.75 -26.26
CA PRO A 348 -14.57 20.55 -26.61
C PRO A 348 -15.32 21.89 -26.56
N THR A 349 -16.30 22.02 -27.38
CA THR A 349 -17.16 23.21 -27.46
C THR A 349 -18.53 22.94 -26.88
N GLY A 350 -19.16 23.99 -26.33
CA GLY A 350 -20.48 23.86 -25.70
C GLY A 350 -21.56 23.47 -26.74
N VAL A 351 -22.40 22.51 -26.40
CA VAL A 351 -23.49 22.04 -27.25
C VAL A 351 -24.58 23.11 -27.33
N PRO A 352 -24.89 23.67 -28.53
CA PRO A 352 -25.94 24.68 -28.66
C PRO A 352 -27.33 24.08 -28.36
N GLY A 353 -28.20 24.86 -27.76
CA GLY A 353 -29.60 24.52 -27.59
C GLY A 353 -30.33 24.74 -28.91
N VAL A 354 -30.70 23.66 -29.58
CA VAL A 354 -31.34 23.73 -30.92
C VAL A 354 -32.80 23.27 -30.96
N VAL A 355 -33.37 22.95 -29.80
CA VAL A 355 -34.82 22.61 -29.65
C VAL A 355 -35.70 23.83 -30.04
N GLY A 356 -36.72 23.62 -30.83
CA GLY A 356 -37.59 24.67 -31.37
C GLY A 356 -37.08 25.35 -32.63
N GLN A 357 -35.87 25.01 -33.10
CA GLN A 357 -35.30 25.52 -34.37
C GLN A 357 -35.69 24.64 -35.58
N THR A 358 -35.54 25.19 -36.78
CA THR A 358 -35.66 24.40 -38.00
C THR A 358 -34.50 23.40 -38.11
N GLN A 359 -34.75 22.28 -38.77
CA GLN A 359 -33.68 21.27 -39.02
C GLN A 359 -32.42 21.89 -39.59
N ALA A 360 -32.56 22.74 -40.63
CA ALA A 360 -31.40 23.35 -41.28
C ALA A 360 -30.58 24.26 -40.35
N SER A 361 -31.27 25.04 -39.52
CA SER A 361 -30.60 25.90 -38.52
C SER A 361 -29.89 25.09 -37.44
N ALA A 362 -30.53 24.01 -36.97
CA ALA A 362 -29.96 23.13 -35.95
C ALA A 362 -28.71 22.37 -36.45
N VAL A 363 -28.82 21.80 -37.65
CA VAL A 363 -27.66 21.12 -38.30
C VAL A 363 -26.52 22.10 -38.52
N GLY A 364 -26.78 23.30 -39.05
CA GLY A 364 -25.74 24.29 -39.26
C GLY A 364 -25.04 24.73 -37.97
N GLN A 365 -25.74 24.82 -36.84
CA GLN A 365 -25.12 25.16 -35.55
C GLN A 365 -24.29 24.02 -34.96
N ILE A 366 -24.76 22.77 -35.12
CA ILE A 366 -24.01 21.58 -34.69
C ILE A 366 -22.71 21.45 -35.53
N GLU A 367 -22.80 21.55 -36.84
CA GLU A 367 -21.65 21.45 -37.73
C GLU A 367 -20.67 22.63 -37.57
N ALA A 368 -21.18 23.83 -37.25
CA ALA A 368 -20.34 24.98 -36.96
C ALA A 368 -19.52 24.81 -35.65
N GLY A 369 -19.97 23.97 -34.74
CA GLY A 369 -19.24 23.56 -33.54
C GLY A 369 -18.20 22.45 -33.81
N GLY A 370 -18.10 22.00 -35.04
CA GLY A 370 -17.15 20.92 -35.43
C GLY A 370 -17.67 19.51 -35.20
N TRP A 371 -18.98 19.32 -34.95
CA TRP A 371 -19.60 18.02 -34.67
C TRP A 371 -20.30 17.45 -35.91
N ILE A 372 -20.66 16.15 -35.82
CA ILE A 372 -21.46 15.48 -36.84
C ILE A 372 -22.94 15.57 -36.44
N ALA A 373 -23.76 16.16 -37.29
CA ALA A 373 -25.20 16.26 -37.06
C ALA A 373 -25.92 14.99 -37.53
N GLU A 374 -26.51 14.23 -36.61
CA GLU A 374 -27.41 13.12 -36.89
C GLU A 374 -28.86 13.56 -36.77
N VAL A 375 -29.60 13.48 -37.86
CA VAL A 375 -31.02 13.85 -37.89
C VAL A 375 -31.92 12.61 -37.83
N ARG A 376 -32.79 12.55 -36.85
CA ARG A 376 -33.80 11.51 -36.68
C ARG A 376 -35.19 12.09 -36.70
N GLY A 377 -36.17 11.32 -37.14
CA GLY A 377 -37.59 11.69 -37.05
C GLY A 377 -38.15 11.37 -35.64
N ALA A 378 -39.03 12.21 -35.13
CA ALA A 378 -39.84 11.92 -33.97
C ALA A 378 -41.32 12.01 -34.33
N ALA A 379 -42.10 10.97 -34.07
CA ALA A 379 -43.55 10.95 -34.25
C ALA A 379 -44.28 11.57 -33.06
N ASN A 380 -45.57 11.85 -33.20
CA ASN A 380 -46.44 12.38 -32.18
C ASN A 380 -46.25 11.70 -30.80
N GLY A 381 -46.01 12.50 -29.79
CA GLY A 381 -45.78 12.08 -28.38
C GLY A 381 -44.39 11.48 -28.12
N GLN A 382 -43.54 11.29 -29.15
CA GLN A 382 -42.17 10.83 -28.98
C GLN A 382 -41.18 12.02 -28.89
N ARG A 383 -40.19 11.95 -28.06
CA ARG A 383 -39.13 12.97 -27.98
C ARG A 383 -39.67 14.41 -27.91
N ASN A 384 -40.70 14.64 -27.11
CA ASN A 384 -41.39 15.92 -26.91
C ASN A 384 -42.07 16.44 -28.23
N CYS A 385 -42.26 15.60 -29.25
CA CYS A 385 -42.94 16.00 -30.49
C CYS A 385 -44.43 16.30 -30.20
N ALA A 386 -44.81 17.55 -30.40
CA ALA A 386 -46.19 18.10 -30.23
C ALA A 386 -46.53 18.97 -31.43
N ALA A 387 -47.80 19.33 -31.58
CA ALA A 387 -48.30 20.08 -32.73
C ALA A 387 -47.55 21.40 -32.96
N GLU A 388 -47.15 22.09 -31.87
CA GLU A 388 -46.45 23.37 -31.91
C GLU A 388 -45.01 23.23 -32.49
N LEU A 389 -44.43 22.02 -32.43
CA LEU A 389 -43.08 21.73 -32.93
C LEU A 389 -43.10 21.01 -34.27
N ASN A 390 -44.24 20.93 -34.95
CA ASN A 390 -44.30 20.26 -36.25
C ASN A 390 -43.33 20.89 -37.26
N GLY A 391 -42.41 20.10 -37.81
CA GLY A 391 -41.33 20.53 -38.69
C GLY A 391 -40.10 21.14 -38.00
N LEU A 392 -40.10 21.22 -36.68
CA LEU A 392 -39.04 21.76 -35.86
C LEU A 392 -38.33 20.65 -35.04
N VAL A 393 -37.13 20.94 -34.53
CA VAL A 393 -36.43 20.07 -33.59
C VAL A 393 -37.21 20.00 -32.28
N SER A 394 -37.66 18.82 -31.90
CA SER A 394 -38.38 18.57 -30.65
C SER A 394 -37.51 18.06 -29.53
N ALA A 395 -36.36 17.47 -29.83
CA ALA A 395 -35.40 17.02 -28.88
C ALA A 395 -33.99 17.01 -29.45
N GLN A 396 -32.99 17.07 -28.61
CA GLN A 396 -31.58 16.92 -28.97
C GLN A 396 -30.85 16.03 -27.94
N HIS A 397 -29.73 15.42 -28.37
CA HIS A 397 -28.81 14.71 -27.46
C HIS A 397 -27.36 14.93 -27.95
N PRO A 398 -26.44 15.32 -27.05
CA PRO A 398 -26.72 15.68 -25.66
C PRO A 398 -27.59 16.95 -25.51
N THR A 399 -28.26 17.12 -24.38
CA THR A 399 -29.12 18.28 -24.10
C THR A 399 -28.36 19.51 -23.65
N GLY A 400 -27.07 19.37 -23.38
CA GLY A 400 -26.12 20.39 -22.91
C GLY A 400 -24.80 19.74 -22.61
N GLY A 401 -23.86 20.49 -22.03
CA GLY A 401 -22.47 20.04 -21.81
C GLY A 401 -21.58 20.33 -23.01
N PHE A 402 -20.51 19.57 -23.13
CA PHE A 402 -19.49 19.74 -24.17
C PHE A 402 -19.36 18.47 -25.01
N LEU A 403 -19.04 18.63 -26.29
CA LEU A 403 -18.68 17.55 -27.21
C LEU A 403 -17.29 17.81 -27.77
N ALA A 404 -16.50 16.74 -27.91
CA ALA A 404 -15.26 16.81 -28.67
C ALA A 404 -15.56 16.96 -30.18
N PRO A 405 -14.61 17.51 -30.96
CA PRO A 405 -14.74 17.56 -32.42
C PRO A 405 -15.00 16.17 -33.01
N GLU A 406 -15.82 16.13 -34.07
CA GLU A 406 -16.23 14.89 -34.77
C GLU A 406 -17.18 13.98 -33.94
N GLU A 407 -17.54 14.30 -32.70
CA GLU A 407 -18.61 13.59 -32.00
C GLU A 407 -19.99 13.91 -32.60
N THR A 408 -20.94 13.01 -32.36
CA THR A 408 -22.27 13.11 -32.96
C THR A 408 -23.27 13.80 -32.05
N GLY A 409 -23.80 14.93 -32.52
CA GLY A 409 -25.00 15.57 -31.99
C GLY A 409 -26.26 15.06 -32.65
N THR A 410 -27.14 14.34 -31.98
CA THR A 410 -28.39 13.83 -32.52
C THR A 410 -29.53 14.81 -32.25
N ILE A 411 -30.29 15.15 -33.30
CA ILE A 411 -31.51 15.93 -33.21
C ILE A 411 -32.71 15.13 -33.72
N TRP A 412 -33.88 15.34 -33.09
CA TRP A 412 -35.14 14.74 -33.52
C TRP A 412 -36.07 15.82 -34.06
N VAL A 413 -36.42 15.69 -35.36
CA VAL A 413 -37.38 16.59 -36.04
C VAL A 413 -38.78 16.03 -35.86
N CYS A 414 -39.66 16.84 -35.36
CA CYS A 414 -41.06 16.46 -35.08
C CYS A 414 -41.87 16.37 -36.39
N THR A 415 -42.59 15.26 -36.55
CA THR A 415 -43.61 15.11 -37.57
C THR A 415 -44.95 14.90 -36.88
N TRP A 416 -45.72 15.97 -36.77
CA TRP A 416 -47.05 15.92 -36.20
C TRP A 416 -48.06 15.66 -37.31
N PRO A 417 -48.96 14.66 -37.23
CA PRO A 417 -49.92 14.42 -38.28
C PRO A 417 -50.87 15.64 -38.41
N GLU A 418 -51.04 16.14 -39.63
CA GLU A 418 -52.12 17.08 -39.89
C GLU A 418 -53.46 16.45 -39.42
N PRO A 419 -54.41 17.23 -38.81
CA PRO A 419 -55.71 16.70 -38.52
C PRO A 419 -56.35 16.22 -39.82
N GLU A 420 -56.82 14.97 -39.84
CA GLU A 420 -57.60 14.48 -41.01
C GLU A 420 -58.65 15.50 -41.37
N PRO A 421 -58.76 15.89 -42.62
CA PRO A 421 -59.83 16.82 -43.03
C PRO A 421 -61.16 16.26 -42.55
N GLY A 422 -61.88 17.05 -41.75
CA GLY A 422 -63.18 16.67 -41.24
C GLY A 422 -64.11 16.25 -42.43
N PRO A 423 -65.03 15.31 -42.18
CA PRO A 423 -65.91 14.83 -43.28
C PRO A 423 -66.60 16.02 -43.97
N GLU A 424 -66.48 16.07 -45.32
CA GLU A 424 -67.16 17.08 -46.13
C GLU A 424 -68.60 17.20 -45.69
N PRO A 425 -69.14 18.43 -45.57
CA PRO A 425 -70.54 18.62 -45.23
C PRO A 425 -71.40 18.00 -46.33
N GLN A 426 -72.23 17.02 -45.97
CA GLN A 426 -73.20 16.41 -46.89
C GLN A 426 -74.12 17.48 -47.38
N PRO A 427 -74.41 17.54 -48.74
CA PRO A 427 -75.36 18.50 -49.29
C PRO A 427 -76.76 18.27 -48.68
N ASP A 428 -77.42 19.36 -48.21
CA ASP A 428 -78.76 19.40 -47.68
C ASP A 428 -79.75 18.74 -48.66
N ARG A 429 -80.36 17.60 -48.29
CA ARG A 429 -81.48 17.02 -48.98
C ARG A 429 -82.65 17.95 -48.74
N ALA A 430 -82.95 18.72 -49.80
CA ALA A 430 -84.20 19.50 -49.86
C ALA A 430 -85.40 18.60 -49.58
N ARG A 431 -86.21 19.01 -48.59
CA ARG A 431 -87.53 18.43 -48.30
C ARG A 431 -88.45 18.75 -49.47
N GLU A 432 -88.72 17.77 -50.30
CA GLU A 432 -89.86 17.80 -51.15
C GLU A 432 -91.12 17.71 -50.28
N SER A 433 -91.90 18.79 -50.26
CA SER A 433 -93.25 18.84 -49.73
C SER A 433 -94.22 18.20 -50.68
N ALA A 434 -94.72 17.03 -50.38
CA ALA A 434 -95.89 16.47 -51.04
C ALA A 434 -97.17 17.09 -50.49
N SER A 435 -97.86 17.94 -51.31
CA SER A 435 -99.26 18.27 -51.18
C SER A 435 -100.05 17.23 -51.93
N ALA A 436 -101.01 16.62 -51.40
CA ALA A 436 -102.26 16.31 -52.04
C ALA A 436 -103.32 15.68 -51.12
N SER A 437 -104.44 16.36 -51.04
CA SER A 437 -105.86 15.98 -50.77
C SER A 437 -106.20 15.19 -49.57
#